data_1e2a504248f6365d9b17f955c5d7c696
#
_entry.id   1e2a504248f6365d9b17f955c5d7c696
#
_cell.length_a   1.000
_cell.length_b   1.000
_cell.length_c   1.000
_cell.angle_alpha   90.00
_cell.angle_beta   90.00
_cell.angle_gamma   90.00
#
_symmetry.space_group_name_H-M   'P 1'
#
loop_
_entity.id
_entity.type
_entity.pdbx_description
1 polymer ?
#
loop_
_entity_poly.entity_id
_entity_poly.type
_entity_poly.pdbx_seq_one_letter_code
_entity_poly.pdbx_strand_id
1 'polypeptide(L)'
;NMNKETVEKAINRGTGNLEGVSYEELTYEGYSSAGVAIIVECVTDNKNRTVAEVRHVFSRFSGNLGSSGSVSYLFRKIGVISYQDTDKAEQIMDLAIESNAEDIIQDENYVEIHTDKADYLNITKVLKDNDFIFDNAELEMHADTKIELKGDDAESFQKFIDAIEELDDVQNVYTNAEYEQNLS
;
A
#
# COMPACT_ATOMS: atom_id res chain seq x y z
N ASN A 1 2.96 1.02 2.63
CA ASN A 1 2.94 1.53 4.00
C ASN A 1 1.84 2.55 4.17
N MET A 2 0.95 2.28 5.08
CA MET A 2 -0.21 3.13 5.34
C MET A 2 0.05 4.00 6.56
N ASN A 3 -0.15 5.31 6.42
CA ASN A 3 -0.14 6.20 7.56
C ASN A 3 -1.51 6.14 8.23
N LYS A 4 -1.63 5.36 9.30
CA LYS A 4 -2.90 5.15 10.01
C LYS A 4 -3.49 6.45 10.55
N GLU A 5 -2.65 7.33 11.04
CA GLU A 5 -3.09 8.62 11.58
C GLU A 5 -3.71 9.49 10.48
N THR A 6 -3.09 9.54 9.31
CA THR A 6 -3.62 10.28 8.16
C THR A 6 -4.94 9.68 7.68
N VAL A 7 -5.05 8.35 7.62
CA VAL A 7 -6.29 7.66 7.22
C VAL A 7 -7.41 7.97 8.19
N GLU A 8 -7.16 7.89 9.50
CA GLU A 8 -8.15 8.20 10.52
C GLU A 8 -8.62 9.65 10.43
N LYS A 9 -7.71 10.60 10.23
CA LYS A 9 -8.06 12.01 10.03
C LYS A 9 -8.94 12.20 8.81
N ALA A 10 -8.61 11.58 7.69
CA ALA A 10 -9.39 11.68 6.46
C ALA A 10 -10.78 11.09 6.62
N ILE A 11 -10.90 9.94 7.26
CA ILE A 11 -12.17 9.28 7.54
C ILE A 11 -13.01 10.13 8.49
N ASN A 12 -12.43 10.63 9.57
CA ASN A 12 -13.13 11.46 10.54
C ASN A 12 -13.65 12.76 9.92
N ARG A 13 -12.85 13.40 9.06
CA ARG A 13 -13.30 14.59 8.33
C ARG A 13 -14.45 14.25 7.38
N GLY A 14 -14.37 13.12 6.69
CA GLY A 14 -15.41 12.67 5.75
C GLY A 14 -16.72 12.30 6.44
N THR A 15 -16.68 11.78 7.66
CA THR A 15 -17.87 11.34 8.40
C THR A 15 -18.38 12.37 9.40
N GLY A 16 -17.49 13.20 9.96
CA GLY A 16 -17.85 14.12 11.05
C GLY A 16 -18.20 15.53 10.61
N ASN A 17 -17.88 15.94 9.41
CA ASN A 17 -18.13 17.30 8.93
C ASN A 17 -18.75 17.26 7.53
N LEU A 18 -20.07 17.26 7.51
CA LEU A 18 -20.83 17.12 6.26
C LEU A 18 -21.19 18.45 5.61
N GLU A 19 -20.94 19.59 6.28
CA GLU A 19 -21.31 20.90 5.77
C GLU A 19 -20.20 21.52 4.93
N GLY A 20 -20.38 21.55 3.61
CA GLY A 20 -19.54 22.31 2.67
C GLY A 20 -18.17 21.72 2.41
N VAL A 21 -17.84 20.54 2.94
CA VAL A 21 -16.55 19.87 2.70
C VAL A 21 -16.79 18.63 1.87
N SER A 22 -16.17 18.61 0.70
CA SER A 22 -16.20 17.48 -0.22
C SER A 22 -14.82 16.89 -0.32
N TYR A 23 -14.67 15.59 -0.01
CA TYR A 23 -13.41 14.88 -0.13
C TYR A 23 -13.35 14.13 -1.45
N GLU A 24 -12.20 14.17 -2.10
CA GLU A 24 -11.92 13.45 -3.33
C GLU A 24 -10.79 12.46 -3.10
N GLU A 25 -10.90 11.32 -3.76
CA GLU A 25 -9.82 10.36 -3.87
C GLU A 25 -9.00 10.67 -5.12
N LEU A 26 -7.69 10.81 -4.97
CA LEU A 26 -6.79 11.12 -6.07
C LEU A 26 -5.65 10.12 -6.09
N THR A 27 -5.22 9.74 -7.28
CA THR A 27 -4.07 8.86 -7.46
C THR A 27 -3.03 9.55 -8.33
N TYR A 28 -1.79 9.61 -7.84
CA TYR A 28 -0.67 10.15 -8.58
C TYR A 28 0.31 9.03 -8.93
N GLU A 29 0.90 9.11 -10.09
CA GLU A 29 1.80 8.09 -10.62
C GLU A 29 3.08 8.75 -11.13
N GLY A 30 4.19 8.10 -10.86
CA GLY A 30 5.47 8.64 -11.29
C GLY A 30 6.63 7.70 -11.06
N TYR A 31 7.83 8.20 -11.30
CA TYR A 31 9.08 7.45 -11.16
C TYR A 31 10.05 8.19 -10.25
N SER A 32 10.80 7.42 -9.47
CA SER A 32 11.95 7.96 -8.75
C SER A 32 13.13 8.19 -9.71
N SER A 33 14.17 8.87 -9.23
CA SER A 33 15.40 9.07 -10.02
C SER A 33 16.09 7.76 -10.40
N ALA A 34 15.88 6.70 -9.61
CA ALA A 34 16.42 5.36 -9.88
C ALA A 34 15.50 4.52 -10.79
N GLY A 35 14.42 5.09 -11.31
CA GLY A 35 13.50 4.40 -12.22
C GLY A 35 12.47 3.53 -11.52
N VAL A 36 12.30 3.66 -10.22
CA VAL A 36 11.28 2.93 -9.47
C VAL A 36 9.91 3.54 -9.71
N ALA A 37 8.93 2.71 -10.04
CA ALA A 37 7.54 3.15 -10.22
C ALA A 37 6.90 3.41 -8.86
N ILE A 38 6.15 4.50 -8.76
CA ILE A 38 5.50 4.93 -7.51
C ILE A 38 4.05 5.27 -7.80
N ILE A 39 3.14 4.74 -6.97
CA ILE A 39 1.72 5.12 -6.96
C ILE A 39 1.44 5.74 -5.60
N VAL A 40 0.85 6.93 -5.59
CA VAL A 40 0.47 7.65 -4.38
C VAL A 40 -1.03 7.83 -4.36
N GLU A 41 -1.70 7.23 -3.37
CA GLU A 41 -3.14 7.37 -3.18
C GLU A 41 -3.42 8.41 -2.11
N CYS A 42 -4.25 9.38 -2.44
CA CYS A 42 -4.57 10.51 -1.57
C CYS A 42 -6.09 10.65 -1.38
N VAL A 43 -6.47 11.20 -0.23
CA VAL A 43 -7.81 11.72 0.01
C VAL A 43 -7.67 13.16 0.45
N THR A 44 -8.35 14.07 -0.20
CA THR A 44 -8.18 15.49 0.05
C THR A 44 -9.47 16.29 -0.12
N ASP A 45 -9.58 17.37 0.62
CA ASP A 45 -10.58 18.40 0.43
C ASP A 45 -10.07 19.57 -0.44
N ASN A 46 -8.80 19.52 -0.84
CA ASN A 46 -8.16 20.56 -1.63
C ASN A 46 -7.16 19.96 -2.63
N LYS A 47 -7.66 19.64 -3.80
CA LYS A 47 -6.90 19.03 -4.89
C LYS A 47 -5.67 19.86 -5.28
N ASN A 48 -5.79 21.18 -5.32
CA ASN A 48 -4.69 22.06 -5.72
C ASN A 48 -3.53 22.01 -4.71
N ARG A 49 -3.85 21.94 -3.43
CA ARG A 49 -2.86 21.76 -2.37
C ARG A 49 -2.14 20.42 -2.52
N THR A 50 -2.89 19.35 -2.69
CA THR A 50 -2.35 18.00 -2.77
C THR A 50 -1.41 17.83 -3.96
N VAL A 51 -1.81 18.28 -5.15
CA VAL A 51 -0.95 18.15 -6.34
C VAL A 51 0.33 18.97 -6.19
N ALA A 52 0.24 20.14 -5.57
CA ALA A 52 1.41 20.98 -5.34
C ALA A 52 2.40 20.32 -4.37
N GLU A 53 1.90 19.76 -3.27
CA GLU A 53 2.73 19.08 -2.27
C GLU A 53 3.38 17.82 -2.82
N VAL A 54 2.63 17.00 -3.53
CA VAL A 54 3.15 15.77 -4.15
C VAL A 54 4.21 16.10 -5.20
N ARG A 55 3.91 17.07 -6.06
CA ARG A 55 4.86 17.52 -7.10
C ARG A 55 6.14 18.07 -6.48
N HIS A 56 6.03 18.82 -5.39
CA HIS A 56 7.19 19.38 -4.68
C HIS A 56 8.10 18.28 -4.15
N VAL A 57 7.54 17.24 -3.51
CA VAL A 57 8.32 16.12 -3.00
C VAL A 57 9.01 15.36 -4.14
N PHE A 58 8.29 15.09 -5.23
CA PHE A 58 8.90 14.43 -6.39
C PHE A 58 10.08 15.26 -6.94
N SER A 59 9.90 16.56 -7.09
CA SER A 59 10.95 17.46 -7.59
C SER A 59 12.16 17.50 -6.66
N ARG A 60 11.92 17.56 -5.36
CA ARG A 60 12.98 17.61 -4.35
C ARG A 60 13.90 16.38 -4.41
N PHE A 61 13.36 15.22 -4.74
CA PHE A 61 14.11 13.97 -4.83
C PHE A 61 14.43 13.56 -6.28
N SER A 62 14.34 14.49 -7.22
CA SER A 62 14.66 14.27 -8.63
C SER A 62 13.82 13.18 -9.32
N GLY A 63 12.61 12.99 -8.84
CA GLY A 63 11.64 12.10 -9.46
C GLY A 63 10.83 12.82 -10.53
N ASN A 64 10.07 12.06 -11.27
CA ASN A 64 9.17 12.55 -12.31
C ASN A 64 7.74 12.15 -12.02
N LEU A 65 6.86 13.12 -11.81
CA LEU A 65 5.43 12.88 -11.70
C LEU A 65 4.84 12.81 -13.11
N GLY A 66 4.20 11.68 -13.41
CA GLY A 66 3.61 11.43 -14.73
C GLY A 66 2.10 11.62 -14.75
N SER A 67 1.51 11.31 -15.89
CA SER A 67 0.06 11.32 -16.07
C SER A 67 -0.56 10.00 -15.59
N SER A 68 -1.88 9.98 -15.44
CA SER A 68 -2.63 8.79 -15.07
C SER A 68 -2.36 7.65 -16.05
N GLY A 69 -2.05 6.47 -15.52
CA GLY A 69 -1.72 5.29 -16.30
C GLY A 69 -0.25 5.13 -16.64
N SER A 70 0.60 6.09 -16.28
CA SER A 70 2.03 6.05 -16.65
C SER A 70 2.79 4.92 -15.98
N VAL A 71 2.38 4.48 -14.78
CA VAL A 71 3.02 3.37 -14.07
C VAL A 71 2.04 2.31 -13.59
N SER A 72 0.74 2.60 -13.53
CA SER A 72 -0.27 1.69 -12.97
C SER A 72 -0.34 0.35 -13.71
N TYR A 73 0.05 0.31 -14.99
CA TYR A 73 0.09 -0.94 -15.76
C TYR A 73 1.12 -1.95 -15.23
N LEU A 74 2.08 -1.49 -14.41
CA LEU A 74 3.08 -2.36 -13.78
C LEU A 74 2.55 -3.04 -12.52
N PHE A 75 1.39 -2.64 -12.06
CA PHE A 75 0.79 -3.12 -10.82
C PHE A 75 -0.53 -3.82 -11.08
N ARG A 76 -0.87 -4.74 -10.18
CA ARG A 76 -2.21 -5.33 -10.13
C ARG A 76 -2.70 -5.29 -8.70
N LYS A 77 -4.00 -5.25 -8.50
CA LYS A 77 -4.59 -5.23 -7.18
C LYS A 77 -4.69 -6.66 -6.64
N ILE A 78 -4.13 -6.88 -5.45
CA ILE A 78 -4.20 -8.17 -4.76
C ILE A 78 -4.78 -7.99 -3.37
N GLY A 79 -5.33 -9.09 -2.81
CA GLY A 79 -5.68 -9.13 -1.40
C GLY A 79 -4.47 -9.56 -0.59
N VAL A 80 -4.24 -8.89 0.54
CA VAL A 80 -3.18 -9.24 1.50
C VAL A 80 -3.83 -9.42 2.86
N ILE A 81 -3.72 -10.63 3.41
CA ILE A 81 -4.29 -10.99 4.71
C ILE A 81 -3.15 -11.45 5.61
N SER A 82 -3.04 -10.89 6.80
CA SER A 82 -1.92 -11.21 7.69
C SER A 82 -2.35 -11.58 9.08
N TYR A 83 -1.58 -12.51 9.65
CA TYR A 83 -1.63 -12.96 11.04
C TYR A 83 -0.26 -12.68 11.64
N GLN A 84 -0.20 -11.78 12.62
CA GLN A 84 1.08 -11.36 13.20
C GLN A 84 1.70 -12.41 14.12
N ASP A 85 0.85 -13.09 14.89
CA ASP A 85 1.29 -14.11 15.82
C ASP A 85 0.19 -15.15 15.98
N THR A 86 0.30 -16.26 15.25
CA THR A 86 -0.69 -17.34 15.29
C THR A 86 -0.04 -18.68 15.58
N ASP A 87 -0.68 -19.47 16.44
CA ASP A 87 -0.29 -20.86 16.70
C ASP A 87 -0.97 -21.84 15.74
N LYS A 88 -1.77 -21.34 14.80
CA LYS A 88 -2.56 -22.13 13.85
C LYS A 88 -2.13 -21.95 12.40
N ALA A 89 -0.85 -21.61 12.19
CA ALA A 89 -0.31 -21.28 10.86
C ALA A 89 -0.61 -22.38 9.84
N GLU A 90 -0.40 -23.64 10.19
CA GLU A 90 -0.60 -24.76 9.28
C GLU A 90 -2.07 -24.89 8.82
N GLN A 91 -3.01 -24.79 9.76
CA GLN A 91 -4.44 -24.88 9.46
C GLN A 91 -4.90 -23.69 8.59
N ILE A 92 -4.40 -22.50 8.89
CA ILE A 92 -4.70 -21.29 8.12
C ILE A 92 -4.19 -21.42 6.69
N MET A 93 -2.95 -21.91 6.54
CA MET A 93 -2.34 -22.11 5.23
C MET A 93 -3.10 -23.13 4.40
N ASP A 94 -3.47 -24.27 5.00
CA ASP A 94 -4.22 -25.30 4.32
C ASP A 94 -5.57 -24.79 3.82
N LEU A 95 -6.27 -24.05 4.66
CA LEU A 95 -7.57 -23.48 4.29
C LEU A 95 -7.43 -22.41 3.20
N ALA A 96 -6.40 -21.60 3.26
CA ALA A 96 -6.12 -20.58 2.24
C ALA A 96 -5.82 -21.23 0.88
N ILE A 97 -5.02 -22.28 0.86
CA ILE A 97 -4.69 -23.01 -0.36
C ILE A 97 -5.96 -23.62 -0.98
N GLU A 98 -6.79 -24.26 -0.16
CA GLU A 98 -8.07 -24.84 -0.61
C GLU A 98 -9.01 -23.78 -1.19
N SER A 99 -8.88 -22.54 -0.74
CA SER A 99 -9.73 -21.41 -1.15
C SER A 99 -9.14 -20.58 -2.28
N ASN A 100 -8.12 -21.05 -2.97
CA ASN A 100 -7.45 -20.41 -4.11
C ASN A 100 -6.52 -19.25 -3.75
N ALA A 101 -5.86 -19.30 -2.60
CA ALA A 101 -4.81 -18.33 -2.32
C ALA A 101 -3.71 -18.40 -3.40
N GLU A 102 -3.21 -17.25 -3.81
CA GLU A 102 -2.22 -17.15 -4.88
C GLU A 102 -0.81 -17.44 -4.36
N ASP A 103 -0.50 -16.94 -3.16
CA ASP A 103 0.80 -17.12 -2.55
C ASP A 103 0.65 -17.02 -1.03
N ILE A 104 1.55 -17.67 -0.30
CA ILE A 104 1.57 -17.64 1.16
C ILE A 104 3.00 -17.49 1.63
N ILE A 105 3.22 -16.55 2.55
CA ILE A 105 4.50 -16.32 3.19
C ILE A 105 4.34 -16.71 4.65
N GLN A 106 5.21 -17.57 5.15
CA GLN A 106 5.25 -17.96 6.55
C GLN A 106 6.64 -17.72 7.14
N ASP A 107 6.68 -17.13 8.32
CA ASP A 107 7.90 -16.97 9.11
C ASP A 107 7.53 -17.15 10.59
N GLU A 108 7.95 -18.27 11.17
CA GLU A 108 7.57 -18.66 12.54
C GLU A 108 6.05 -18.64 12.72
N ASN A 109 5.52 -17.73 13.55
CA ASN A 109 4.10 -17.58 13.81
C ASN A 109 3.41 -16.52 12.94
N TYR A 110 4.17 -15.89 12.02
CA TYR A 110 3.63 -14.94 11.07
C TYR A 110 3.15 -15.64 9.82
N VAL A 111 1.95 -15.29 9.36
CA VAL A 111 1.41 -15.80 8.08
C VAL A 111 0.87 -14.63 7.28
N GLU A 112 1.24 -14.56 6.02
CA GLU A 112 0.69 -13.58 5.08
C GLU A 112 0.16 -14.31 3.85
N ILE A 113 -1.09 -14.05 3.52
CA ILE A 113 -1.79 -14.70 2.41
C ILE A 113 -2.03 -13.67 1.31
N HIS A 114 -1.60 -13.97 0.10
CA HIS A 114 -1.86 -13.16 -1.08
C HIS A 114 -2.95 -13.82 -1.91
N THR A 115 -3.94 -13.04 -2.32
CA THR A 115 -5.05 -13.51 -3.14
C THR A 115 -5.20 -12.65 -4.37
N ASP A 116 -5.77 -13.21 -5.44
CA ASP A 116 -6.29 -12.41 -6.52
C ASP A 116 -7.42 -11.52 -5.98
N LYS A 117 -7.62 -10.36 -6.58
CA LYS A 117 -8.70 -9.46 -6.22
C LYS A 117 -10.06 -10.17 -6.21
N ALA A 118 -10.29 -11.04 -7.20
CA ALA A 118 -11.57 -11.77 -7.34
C ALA A 118 -11.83 -12.73 -6.19
N ASP A 119 -10.79 -13.30 -5.57
CA ASP A 119 -10.93 -14.29 -4.51
C ASP A 119 -10.85 -13.70 -3.11
N TYR A 120 -10.52 -12.43 -2.99
CA TYR A 120 -10.27 -11.77 -1.70
C TYR A 120 -11.45 -11.88 -0.73
N LEU A 121 -12.65 -11.49 -1.17
CA LEU A 121 -13.82 -11.52 -0.29
C LEU A 121 -14.19 -12.94 0.15
N ASN A 122 -14.06 -13.91 -0.76
CA ASN A 122 -14.34 -15.30 -0.43
C ASN A 122 -13.35 -15.84 0.61
N ILE A 123 -12.07 -15.58 0.43
CA ILE A 123 -11.04 -16.08 1.34
C ILE A 123 -11.18 -15.44 2.73
N THR A 124 -11.41 -14.12 2.80
CA THR A 124 -11.63 -13.46 4.09
C THR A 124 -12.85 -14.04 4.82
N LYS A 125 -13.93 -14.32 4.08
CA LYS A 125 -15.13 -14.93 4.64
C LYS A 125 -14.87 -16.32 5.17
N VAL A 126 -14.20 -17.16 4.38
CA VAL A 126 -13.88 -18.55 4.77
C VAL A 126 -13.02 -18.57 6.03
N LEU A 127 -12.02 -17.72 6.12
CA LEU A 127 -11.16 -17.62 7.29
C LEU A 127 -11.96 -17.22 8.54
N LYS A 128 -12.82 -16.22 8.44
CA LYS A 128 -13.68 -15.78 9.55
C LYS A 128 -14.67 -16.86 9.97
N ASP A 129 -15.30 -17.55 9.03
CA ASP A 129 -16.28 -18.59 9.30
C ASP A 129 -15.67 -19.80 10.03
N ASN A 130 -14.34 -19.98 9.91
CA ASN A 130 -13.59 -21.04 10.60
C ASN A 130 -12.88 -20.52 11.86
N ASP A 131 -13.24 -19.34 12.34
CA ASP A 131 -12.69 -18.70 13.55
C ASP A 131 -11.20 -18.36 13.45
N PHE A 132 -10.66 -18.26 12.23
CA PHE A 132 -9.29 -17.77 12.00
C PHE A 132 -9.32 -16.26 11.78
N ILE A 133 -9.36 -15.51 12.89
CA ILE A 133 -9.47 -14.06 12.85
C ILE A 133 -8.09 -13.45 12.52
N PHE A 134 -8.00 -12.76 11.39
CA PHE A 134 -6.76 -12.13 10.94
C PHE A 134 -6.56 -10.77 11.62
N ASP A 135 -5.30 -10.35 11.70
CA ASP A 135 -4.93 -9.04 12.25
C ASP A 135 -5.16 -7.92 11.26
N ASN A 136 -4.93 -8.20 9.98
CA ASN A 136 -5.10 -7.22 8.91
C ASN A 136 -5.53 -7.90 7.62
N ALA A 137 -6.38 -7.23 6.86
CA ALA A 137 -6.77 -7.68 5.53
C ALA A 137 -7.13 -6.46 4.69
N GLU A 138 -6.49 -6.31 3.53
CA GLU A 138 -6.74 -5.18 2.63
C GLU A 138 -6.38 -5.52 1.19
N LEU A 139 -6.89 -4.72 0.26
CA LEU A 139 -6.48 -4.78 -1.13
C LEU A 139 -5.32 -3.81 -1.34
N GLU A 140 -4.25 -4.28 -1.97
CA GLU A 140 -3.05 -3.48 -2.23
C GLU A 140 -2.65 -3.56 -3.69
N MET A 141 -1.95 -2.55 -4.17
CA MET A 141 -1.32 -2.59 -5.49
C MET A 141 0.00 -3.34 -5.37
N HIS A 142 0.20 -4.31 -6.24
CA HIS A 142 1.37 -5.18 -6.21
C HIS A 142 2.02 -5.25 -7.59
N ALA A 143 3.34 -5.10 -7.63
CA ALA A 143 4.11 -5.22 -8.86
C ALA A 143 4.82 -6.57 -8.88
N ASP A 144 4.65 -7.32 -9.98
CA ASP A 144 5.32 -8.61 -10.15
C ASP A 144 6.82 -8.45 -10.44
N THR A 145 7.19 -7.35 -11.11
CA THR A 145 8.59 -7.04 -11.41
C THR A 145 9.11 -6.01 -10.42
N LYS A 146 10.19 -6.35 -9.71
CA LYS A 146 10.80 -5.47 -8.71
C LYS A 146 12.10 -4.87 -9.23
N ILE A 147 12.42 -3.66 -8.75
CA ILE A 147 13.69 -3.00 -9.01
C ILE A 147 14.49 -3.01 -7.73
N GLU A 148 15.64 -3.67 -7.74
CA GLU A 148 16.51 -3.77 -6.58
C GLU A 148 17.31 -2.48 -6.39
N LEU A 149 17.24 -1.91 -5.19
CA LEU A 149 18.00 -0.72 -4.79
C LEU A 149 19.01 -1.09 -3.72
N LYS A 150 20.21 -0.54 -3.81
CA LYS A 150 21.29 -0.77 -2.86
C LYS A 150 22.00 0.53 -2.51
N GLY A 151 22.62 0.56 -1.34
CA GLY A 151 23.47 1.67 -0.91
C GLY A 151 22.77 3.00 -0.89
N ASP A 152 23.38 3.99 -1.51
CA ASP A 152 22.87 5.38 -1.54
C ASP A 152 21.51 5.51 -2.23
N ASP A 153 21.26 4.69 -3.25
CA ASP A 153 19.98 4.69 -3.96
C ASP A 153 18.84 4.22 -3.03
N ALA A 154 19.09 3.18 -2.26
CA ALA A 154 18.11 2.67 -1.29
C ALA A 154 17.84 3.70 -0.19
N GLU A 155 18.89 4.32 0.34
CA GLU A 155 18.78 5.33 1.40
C GLU A 155 18.03 6.57 0.89
N SER A 156 18.37 7.05 -0.29
CA SER A 156 17.70 8.20 -0.90
C SER A 156 16.24 7.91 -1.20
N PHE A 157 15.94 6.71 -1.69
CA PHE A 157 14.58 6.28 -1.97
C PHE A 157 13.75 6.21 -0.70
N GLN A 158 14.31 5.68 0.39
CA GLN A 158 13.59 5.62 1.68
C GLN A 158 13.23 7.03 2.17
N LYS A 159 14.14 7.99 2.04
CA LYS A 159 13.86 9.39 2.41
C LYS A 159 12.74 9.99 1.54
N PHE A 160 12.72 9.63 0.26
CA PHE A 160 11.67 10.07 -0.67
C PHE A 160 10.31 9.54 -0.22
N ILE A 161 10.22 8.24 0.04
CA ILE A 161 8.98 7.61 0.48
C ILE A 161 8.52 8.19 1.82
N ASP A 162 9.43 8.38 2.78
CA ASP A 162 9.11 8.99 4.07
C ASP A 162 8.52 10.39 3.89
N ALA A 163 9.10 11.19 2.99
CA ALA A 163 8.60 12.54 2.71
C ALA A 163 7.20 12.52 2.09
N ILE A 164 6.92 11.57 1.22
CA ILE A 164 5.56 11.41 0.65
C ILE A 164 4.58 11.01 1.74
N GLU A 165 4.94 10.03 2.56
CA GLU A 165 4.05 9.51 3.62
C GLU A 165 3.76 10.54 4.72
N GLU A 166 4.62 11.54 4.90
CA GLU A 166 4.41 12.65 5.84
C GLU A 166 3.34 13.63 5.39
N LEU A 167 2.98 13.65 4.11
CA LEU A 167 1.93 14.54 3.61
C LEU A 167 0.58 14.12 4.16
N ASP A 168 -0.17 15.07 4.71
CA ASP A 168 -1.45 14.80 5.40
C ASP A 168 -2.49 14.12 4.51
N ASP A 169 -2.50 14.43 3.23
CA ASP A 169 -3.49 13.92 2.29
C ASP A 169 -3.15 12.53 1.74
N VAL A 170 -1.93 12.03 1.97
CA VAL A 170 -1.49 10.73 1.46
C VAL A 170 -1.99 9.60 2.36
N GLN A 171 -2.67 8.63 1.75
CA GLN A 171 -3.15 7.42 2.44
C GLN A 171 -2.24 6.22 2.22
N ASN A 172 -1.87 5.97 0.98
CA ASN A 172 -1.07 4.79 0.61
C ASN A 172 -0.02 5.16 -0.42
N VAL A 173 1.14 4.52 -0.31
CA VAL A 173 2.21 4.62 -1.31
C VAL A 173 2.60 3.21 -1.71
N TYR A 174 2.56 2.92 -3.00
CA TYR A 174 2.96 1.62 -3.54
C TYR A 174 4.12 1.81 -4.51
N THR A 175 5.09 0.92 -4.42
CA THR A 175 6.29 0.98 -5.28
C THR A 175 6.69 -0.41 -5.72
N ASN A 176 7.51 -0.48 -6.78
CA ASN A 176 8.13 -1.74 -7.20
C ASN A 176 9.60 -1.81 -6.77
N ALA A 177 9.98 -1.06 -5.75
CA ALA A 177 11.33 -1.14 -5.17
C ALA A 177 11.48 -2.35 -4.27
N GLU A 178 12.67 -2.96 -4.32
CA GLU A 178 13.08 -4.01 -3.39
C GLU A 178 14.40 -3.59 -2.76
N TYR A 179 14.42 -3.43 -1.44
CA TYR A 179 15.62 -3.00 -0.72
C TYR A 179 15.44 -3.28 0.77
N GLU A 180 16.57 -3.36 1.49
CA GLU A 180 16.54 -3.49 2.94
C GLU A 180 16.24 -2.12 3.56
N GLN A 181 15.20 -2.06 4.37
CA GLN A 181 14.89 -0.85 5.12
C GLN A 181 15.79 -0.76 6.33
N ASN A 182 16.44 0.40 6.51
CA ASN A 182 17.16 0.68 7.73
C ASN A 182 16.16 1.01 8.84
N LEU A 183 15.96 0.03 9.72
CA LEU A 183 15.11 0.16 10.89
C LEU A 183 15.92 0.75 12.06
N SER A 184 16.40 1.95 11.91
CA SER A 184 17.09 2.62 13.02
C SER A 184 16.25 3.74 13.58
#